data_53018be07b0769cdb3d681e95aea51f8
#
_entry.id   53018be07b0769cdb3d681e95aea51f8
#
_cell.length_a   1.000
_cell.length_b   1.000
_cell.length_c   1.000
_cell.angle_alpha   90.00
_cell.angle_beta   90.00
_cell.angle_gamma   90.00
#
_symmetry.space_group_name_H-M   'P 1'
#
loop_
_entity.id
_entity.type
_entity.pdbx_description
1 polymer ?
#
loop_
_entity_poly.entity_id
_entity_poly.type
_entity_poly.pdbx_seq_one_letter_code
_entity_poly.pdbx_strand_id
1 'polypeptide(L)'
;MQMTNIPDAKLGVIAVSRDCFIRTLSERRRQAVVAECQKLNLDVTEIQTIVENEKDAQKAVAEAQAAGCNSLVVFLGNFGPETPETLIAKFFDGPCMFVAAAEETGNDLIDGRGDAFCGMLNCSYNLGLRKLKGFIPEYPVGTASDVAKMVSEFTPIARALIGLAGLKIITFGPRPQDFFACNAPIKGLYDLGVEIEENSELDLLVAFRKHKGDARIPEIIKEMEQELGSRGNTYPDMLERLAQFELTLLDWAEEHKGSRKYVAFADKCWPAFPEEFGFEPCYVNSRLASRGIPVACEVDIFGALSEFIGACVTKDAVTLLDINNSVPADLYEENIKPKFPQYQLTDTFMGFHCGNTPFCKLNSDCDCDMACGKINYQIIQHRLLEAGRDEPDFTRGTLEGDIAAGPITFFRLQTTPDTQLQAYIAEGEVLPVATRSFGGIGIFAINEMGRFYRHVLIGKRYPHHGAVAFGHHGKALFDIFAILGVQTSYNQPKGVLYPTENPFVK
;
A
#
# COMPACT_ATOMS: atom_id res chain seq x y z
N MET A 1 -11.47 3.75 12.63
CA MET A 1 -12.30 3.45 11.42
C MET A 1 -11.92 2.11 10.82
N GLN A 2 -12.83 1.38 10.18
CA GLN A 2 -12.53 0.09 9.54
C GLN A 2 -12.09 0.33 8.09
N MET A 3 -11.02 -0.37 7.67
CA MET A 3 -10.56 -0.35 6.27
C MET A 3 -11.55 -1.15 5.40
N THR A 4 -12.37 -0.48 4.63
CA THR A 4 -13.46 -1.11 3.85
C THR A 4 -13.17 -1.24 2.36
N ASN A 5 -12.17 -0.50 1.86
CA ASN A 5 -11.84 -0.41 0.43
C ASN A 5 -10.56 -1.18 0.06
N ILE A 6 -10.23 -2.22 0.80
CA ILE A 6 -9.10 -3.10 0.52
C ILE A 6 -9.55 -4.57 0.53
N PRO A 7 -8.93 -5.46 -0.25
CA PRO A 7 -9.29 -6.87 -0.27
C PRO A 7 -8.82 -7.61 0.98
N ASP A 8 -9.50 -8.72 1.26
CA ASP A 8 -8.93 -9.80 2.06
C ASP A 8 -8.28 -10.83 1.12
N ALA A 9 -7.17 -11.43 1.56
CA ALA A 9 -6.53 -12.53 0.87
C ALA A 9 -6.97 -13.85 1.50
N LYS A 10 -7.72 -14.67 0.75
CA LYS A 10 -8.10 -16.04 1.11
C LYS A 10 -7.26 -17.02 0.30
N LEU A 11 -6.38 -17.74 0.98
CA LEU A 11 -5.40 -18.58 0.31
C LEU A 11 -5.85 -20.05 0.26
N GLY A 12 -5.83 -20.63 -0.94
CA GLY A 12 -5.99 -22.07 -1.11
C GLY A 12 -4.62 -22.76 -1.15
N VAL A 13 -4.38 -23.76 -0.31
CA VAL A 13 -3.15 -24.56 -0.32
C VAL A 13 -3.36 -25.82 -1.14
N ILE A 14 -2.72 -25.89 -2.31
CA ILE A 14 -2.78 -27.02 -3.25
C ILE A 14 -1.45 -27.76 -3.19
N ALA A 15 -1.47 -29.06 -2.87
CA ALA A 15 -0.27 -29.88 -2.99
C ALA A 15 -0.21 -30.59 -4.33
N VAL A 16 1.02 -30.74 -4.84
CA VAL A 16 1.31 -31.50 -6.05
C VAL A 16 2.12 -32.76 -5.73
N SER A 17 2.01 -33.76 -6.56
CA SER A 17 2.73 -35.04 -6.43
C SER A 17 3.05 -35.64 -7.79
N ARG A 18 4.30 -36.03 -8.00
CA ARG A 18 4.67 -36.74 -9.22
C ARG A 18 4.35 -38.25 -9.08
N ASP A 19 3.90 -38.85 -10.14
CA ASP A 19 3.42 -40.22 -10.20
C ASP A 19 4.41 -41.30 -9.70
N CYS A 20 5.71 -41.06 -9.79
CA CYS A 20 6.77 -41.94 -9.28
C CYS A 20 7.14 -41.72 -7.82
N PHE A 21 6.49 -40.78 -7.12
CA PHE A 21 6.69 -40.49 -5.70
C PHE A 21 5.45 -40.92 -4.87
N ILE A 22 5.67 -41.04 -3.57
CA ILE A 22 4.59 -41.39 -2.62
C ILE A 22 3.60 -40.24 -2.51
N ARG A 23 2.41 -40.37 -3.03
CA ARG A 23 1.35 -39.34 -3.00
C ARG A 23 0.96 -38.93 -1.57
N THR A 24 0.85 -39.89 -0.66
CA THR A 24 0.49 -39.65 0.74
C THR A 24 1.56 -38.83 1.48
N LEU A 25 2.79 -38.76 0.99
CA LEU A 25 3.83 -37.89 1.50
C LEU A 25 3.43 -36.40 1.27
N SER A 26 3.04 -36.06 0.03
CA SER A 26 2.58 -34.70 -0.29
C SER A 26 1.34 -34.32 0.49
N GLU A 27 0.41 -35.26 0.68
CA GLU A 27 -0.81 -35.04 1.47
C GLU A 27 -0.49 -34.72 2.93
N ARG A 28 0.33 -35.52 3.61
CA ARG A 28 0.74 -35.28 5.01
C ARG A 28 1.48 -33.95 5.18
N ARG A 29 2.40 -33.65 4.24
CA ARG A 29 3.18 -32.40 4.27
C ARG A 29 2.26 -31.18 4.08
N ARG A 30 1.26 -31.24 3.18
CA ARG A 30 0.25 -30.20 3.03
C ARG A 30 -0.55 -29.99 4.32
N GLN A 31 -1.04 -31.07 4.93
CA GLN A 31 -1.78 -30.99 6.18
C GLN A 31 -0.96 -30.34 7.30
N ALA A 32 0.33 -30.66 7.38
CA ALA A 32 1.24 -30.02 8.33
C ALA A 32 1.39 -28.53 8.06
N VAL A 33 1.54 -28.10 6.80
CA VAL A 33 1.61 -26.68 6.41
C VAL A 33 0.33 -25.96 6.80
N VAL A 34 -0.84 -26.51 6.51
CA VAL A 34 -2.13 -25.92 6.88
C VAL A 34 -2.26 -25.78 8.40
N ALA A 35 -1.84 -26.80 9.16
CA ALA A 35 -1.85 -26.74 10.62
C ALA A 35 -0.92 -25.63 11.19
N GLU A 36 0.26 -25.45 10.59
CA GLU A 36 1.16 -24.36 10.99
C GLU A 36 0.60 -22.98 10.60
N CYS A 37 -0.04 -22.85 9.43
CA CYS A 37 -0.73 -21.62 9.04
C CYS A 37 -1.85 -21.26 10.03
N GLN A 38 -2.62 -22.24 10.48
CA GLN A 38 -3.68 -22.01 11.50
C GLN A 38 -3.12 -21.50 12.82
N LYS A 39 -1.95 -22.00 13.26
CA LYS A 39 -1.26 -21.46 14.47
C LYS A 39 -0.89 -19.98 14.33
N LEU A 40 -0.63 -19.53 13.11
CA LEU A 40 -0.35 -18.13 12.78
C LEU A 40 -1.61 -17.30 12.51
N ASN A 41 -2.82 -17.87 12.70
CA ASN A 41 -4.11 -17.26 12.39
C ASN A 41 -4.23 -16.78 10.94
N LEU A 42 -3.61 -17.49 9.99
CA LEU A 42 -3.74 -17.20 8.57
C LEU A 42 -5.05 -17.81 8.01
N ASP A 43 -5.74 -17.05 7.17
CA ASP A 43 -6.97 -17.53 6.48
C ASP A 43 -6.57 -18.41 5.29
N VAL A 44 -6.39 -19.70 5.56
CA VAL A 44 -6.00 -20.70 4.57
C VAL A 44 -7.03 -21.81 4.47
N THR A 45 -7.32 -22.23 3.24
CA THR A 45 -8.17 -23.36 2.91
C THR A 45 -7.32 -24.52 2.38
N GLU A 46 -7.45 -25.68 2.99
CA GLU A 46 -6.84 -26.90 2.49
C GLU A 46 -7.61 -27.43 1.26
N ILE A 47 -6.95 -27.46 0.11
CA ILE A 47 -7.53 -28.04 -1.12
C ILE A 47 -7.25 -29.55 -1.14
N GLN A 48 -8.32 -30.35 -1.20
CA GLN A 48 -8.21 -31.80 -1.01
C GLN A 48 -7.59 -32.52 -2.20
N THR A 49 -7.81 -31.98 -3.40
CA THR A 49 -7.24 -32.56 -4.63
C THR A 49 -5.72 -32.44 -4.62
N ILE A 50 -5.02 -33.59 -4.67
CA ILE A 50 -3.58 -33.67 -4.96
C ILE A 50 -3.40 -33.68 -6.47
N VAL A 51 -2.53 -32.77 -6.95
CA VAL A 51 -2.34 -32.60 -8.40
C VAL A 51 -1.23 -33.48 -8.92
N GLU A 52 -1.58 -34.46 -9.74
CA GLU A 52 -0.66 -35.37 -10.41
C GLU A 52 -0.68 -35.21 -11.95
N ASN A 53 -1.77 -34.66 -12.48
CA ASN A 53 -1.97 -34.45 -13.91
C ASN A 53 -2.79 -33.16 -14.17
N GLU A 54 -2.97 -32.82 -15.46
CA GLU A 54 -3.65 -31.59 -15.87
C GLU A 54 -5.13 -31.50 -15.44
N LYS A 55 -5.83 -32.67 -15.39
CA LYS A 55 -7.24 -32.74 -14.96
C LYS A 55 -7.33 -32.46 -13.45
N ASP A 56 -6.37 -32.96 -12.68
CA ASP A 56 -6.30 -32.66 -11.25
C ASP A 56 -6.01 -31.18 -11.02
N ALA A 57 -5.16 -30.56 -11.84
CA ALA A 57 -4.92 -29.11 -11.76
C ALA A 57 -6.20 -28.28 -11.95
N GLN A 58 -7.01 -28.62 -12.97
CA GLN A 58 -8.31 -27.99 -13.18
C GLN A 58 -9.28 -28.23 -12.03
N LYS A 59 -9.31 -29.46 -11.50
CA LYS A 59 -10.17 -29.83 -10.37
C LYS A 59 -9.77 -29.07 -9.09
N ALA A 60 -8.47 -29.00 -8.79
CA ALA A 60 -7.96 -28.27 -7.62
C ALA A 60 -8.26 -26.77 -7.69
N VAL A 61 -8.13 -26.16 -8.87
CA VAL A 61 -8.49 -24.77 -9.09
C VAL A 61 -10.00 -24.55 -8.91
N ALA A 62 -10.84 -25.44 -9.47
CA ALA A 62 -12.30 -25.34 -9.28
C ALA A 62 -12.70 -25.50 -7.81
N GLU A 63 -12.04 -26.40 -7.06
CA GLU A 63 -12.23 -26.60 -5.63
C GLU A 63 -11.88 -25.32 -4.85
N ALA A 64 -10.73 -24.69 -5.14
CA ALA A 64 -10.29 -23.45 -4.53
C ALA A 64 -11.28 -22.31 -4.82
N GLN A 65 -11.74 -22.17 -6.07
CA GLN A 65 -12.73 -21.16 -6.45
C GLN A 65 -14.07 -21.36 -5.72
N ALA A 66 -14.54 -22.62 -5.64
CA ALA A 66 -15.76 -22.95 -4.90
C ALA A 66 -15.66 -22.65 -3.40
N ALA A 67 -14.46 -22.74 -2.82
CA ALA A 67 -14.17 -22.35 -1.44
C ALA A 67 -14.01 -20.83 -1.25
N GLY A 68 -14.08 -20.04 -2.34
CA GLY A 68 -13.93 -18.59 -2.32
C GLY A 68 -12.49 -18.12 -2.18
N CYS A 69 -11.50 -18.98 -2.48
CA CYS A 69 -10.10 -18.54 -2.50
C CYS A 69 -9.85 -17.58 -3.66
N ASN A 70 -9.09 -16.53 -3.39
CA ASN A 70 -8.69 -15.51 -4.36
C ASN A 70 -7.17 -15.42 -4.54
N SER A 71 -6.43 -16.29 -3.88
CA SER A 71 -4.99 -16.51 -4.02
C SER A 71 -4.63 -17.95 -3.72
N LEU A 72 -3.51 -18.45 -4.26
CA LEU A 72 -3.11 -19.85 -4.10
C LEU A 72 -1.67 -19.99 -3.60
N VAL A 73 -1.45 -21.05 -2.84
CA VAL A 73 -0.14 -21.60 -2.52
C VAL A 73 -0.02 -22.95 -3.22
N VAL A 74 0.85 -23.04 -4.21
CA VAL A 74 1.19 -24.28 -4.89
C VAL A 74 2.38 -24.89 -4.14
N PHE A 75 2.10 -25.97 -3.42
CA PHE A 75 3.04 -26.62 -2.51
C PHE A 75 3.57 -27.92 -3.13
N LEU A 76 4.85 -27.95 -3.45
CA LEU A 76 5.56 -29.13 -3.88
C LEU A 76 5.85 -30.01 -2.65
N GLY A 77 4.94 -30.92 -2.34
CA GLY A 77 5.12 -31.88 -1.25
C GLY A 77 6.13 -32.98 -1.56
N ASN A 78 6.38 -33.22 -2.85
CA ASN A 78 7.50 -33.95 -3.42
C ASN A 78 7.94 -33.29 -4.72
N PHE A 79 8.70 -33.96 -5.59
CA PHE A 79 9.26 -33.42 -6.82
C PHE A 79 8.27 -32.62 -7.69
N GLY A 80 7.01 -33.03 -7.73
CA GLY A 80 5.95 -32.38 -8.50
C GLY A 80 5.97 -32.72 -10.01
N PRO A 81 4.81 -32.63 -10.66
CA PRO A 81 4.65 -32.80 -12.11
C PRO A 81 4.73 -31.44 -12.81
N GLU A 82 5.81 -31.15 -13.52
CA GLU A 82 6.17 -29.84 -14.08
C GLU A 82 5.05 -29.12 -14.86
N THR A 83 4.29 -29.84 -15.70
CA THR A 83 3.20 -29.24 -16.47
C THR A 83 1.98 -28.95 -15.60
N PRO A 84 1.39 -29.94 -14.87
CA PRO A 84 0.21 -29.70 -14.06
C PRO A 84 0.39 -28.60 -12.99
N GLU A 85 1.51 -28.60 -12.28
CA GLU A 85 1.77 -27.62 -11.21
C GLU A 85 1.82 -26.18 -11.73
N THR A 86 2.44 -25.95 -12.90
CA THR A 86 2.51 -24.61 -13.50
C THR A 86 1.19 -24.20 -14.15
N LEU A 87 0.39 -25.15 -14.64
CA LEU A 87 -0.93 -24.87 -15.19
C LEU A 87 -1.94 -24.41 -14.15
N ILE A 88 -1.71 -24.67 -12.86
CA ILE A 88 -2.52 -24.08 -11.77
C ILE A 88 -2.53 -22.56 -11.91
N ALA A 89 -1.36 -21.92 -12.08
CA ALA A 89 -1.26 -20.46 -12.25
C ALA A 89 -1.86 -19.96 -13.59
N LYS A 90 -2.04 -20.83 -14.58
CA LYS A 90 -2.73 -20.51 -15.84
C LYS A 90 -4.24 -20.55 -15.71
N PHE A 91 -4.76 -21.50 -14.93
CA PHE A 91 -6.20 -21.72 -14.79
C PHE A 91 -6.83 -20.87 -13.70
N PHE A 92 -6.02 -20.36 -12.76
CA PHE A 92 -6.48 -19.55 -11.66
C PHE A 92 -6.28 -18.05 -11.97
N ASP A 93 -7.36 -17.28 -11.82
CA ASP A 93 -7.32 -15.82 -11.98
C ASP A 93 -7.03 -15.16 -10.63
N GLY A 94 -5.76 -15.14 -10.27
CA GLY A 94 -5.30 -14.56 -9.00
C GLY A 94 -3.82 -14.85 -8.72
N PRO A 95 -3.25 -14.22 -7.67
CA PRO A 95 -1.86 -14.43 -7.30
C PRO A 95 -1.61 -15.87 -6.82
N CYS A 96 -0.49 -16.43 -7.29
CA CYS A 96 -0.03 -17.77 -6.90
C CYS A 96 1.38 -17.68 -6.33
N MET A 97 1.63 -18.33 -5.18
CA MET A 97 2.94 -18.58 -4.62
C MET A 97 3.35 -20.02 -4.86
N PHE A 98 4.63 -20.26 -5.17
CA PHE A 98 5.21 -21.58 -5.35
C PHE A 98 6.28 -21.84 -4.28
N VAL A 99 6.11 -22.92 -3.53
CA VAL A 99 7.01 -23.32 -2.44
C VAL A 99 7.12 -24.84 -2.37
N ALA A 100 8.20 -25.34 -1.77
CA ALA A 100 8.52 -26.75 -1.71
C ALA A 100 8.83 -27.23 -0.29
N ALA A 101 8.60 -28.51 -0.04
CA ALA A 101 8.93 -29.16 1.22
C ALA A 101 10.45 -29.43 1.33
N ALA A 102 11.02 -29.15 2.49
CA ALA A 102 12.34 -29.68 2.86
C ALA A 102 12.25 -31.15 3.33
N GLU A 103 13.31 -31.90 3.17
CA GLU A 103 13.53 -33.11 3.93
C GLU A 103 14.02 -32.71 5.34
N GLU A 104 13.33 -33.17 6.40
CA GLU A 104 13.57 -32.65 7.76
C GLU A 104 14.65 -33.47 8.50
N THR A 105 14.81 -34.74 8.15
CA THR A 105 15.78 -35.63 8.78
C THR A 105 16.56 -36.45 7.75
N GLY A 106 17.73 -36.97 8.13
CA GLY A 106 18.49 -37.86 7.26
C GLY A 106 17.76 -39.16 6.91
N ASN A 107 16.80 -39.59 7.74
CA ASN A 107 15.96 -40.75 7.46
C ASN A 107 14.98 -40.50 6.32
N ASP A 108 14.53 -39.27 6.12
CA ASP A 108 13.63 -38.89 5.02
C ASP A 108 14.29 -39.14 3.64
N LEU A 109 15.62 -39.15 3.58
CA LEU A 109 16.37 -39.47 2.36
C LEU A 109 16.29 -40.96 1.98
N ILE A 110 15.80 -41.80 2.90
CA ILE A 110 15.64 -43.25 2.70
C ILE A 110 14.16 -43.59 2.61
N ASP A 111 13.41 -43.23 3.66
CA ASP A 111 12.01 -43.64 3.81
C ASP A 111 11.09 -42.40 3.63
N GLY A 112 10.65 -42.17 2.41
CA GLY A 112 9.74 -41.03 2.13
C GLY A 112 10.43 -39.83 1.49
N ARG A 113 11.47 -40.09 0.71
CA ARG A 113 12.18 -39.12 -0.11
C ARG A 113 11.23 -38.42 -1.10
N GLY A 114 11.23 -37.10 -1.12
CA GLY A 114 10.35 -36.29 -1.93
C GLY A 114 11.03 -35.54 -3.07
N ASP A 115 12.30 -35.19 -2.94
CA ASP A 115 13.10 -34.44 -3.92
C ASP A 115 12.46 -33.09 -4.33
N ALA A 116 11.69 -32.48 -3.46
CA ALA A 116 10.97 -31.23 -3.77
C ALA A 116 11.91 -30.05 -4.01
N PHE A 117 13.10 -30.03 -3.43
CA PHE A 117 14.15 -29.06 -3.71
C PHE A 117 14.54 -29.04 -5.20
N CYS A 118 14.75 -30.21 -5.78
CA CYS A 118 15.01 -30.37 -7.22
C CYS A 118 13.75 -29.99 -8.05
N GLY A 119 12.59 -30.42 -7.59
CA GLY A 119 11.31 -30.10 -8.24
C GLY A 119 11.05 -28.60 -8.36
N MET A 120 11.41 -27.82 -7.33
CA MET A 120 11.23 -26.37 -7.33
C MET A 120 12.05 -25.67 -8.44
N LEU A 121 13.25 -26.17 -8.75
CA LEU A 121 14.04 -25.65 -9.87
C LEU A 121 13.31 -25.88 -11.19
N ASN A 122 12.77 -27.08 -11.39
CA ASN A 122 12.03 -27.42 -12.60
C ASN A 122 10.70 -26.64 -12.70
N CYS A 123 10.01 -26.46 -11.58
CA CYS A 123 8.80 -25.63 -11.51
C CYS A 123 9.09 -24.20 -11.98
N SER A 124 10.12 -23.57 -11.44
CA SER A 124 10.51 -22.20 -11.82
C SER A 124 10.88 -22.09 -13.29
N TYR A 125 11.63 -23.05 -13.81
CA TYR A 125 11.98 -23.12 -15.23
C TYR A 125 10.72 -23.22 -16.13
N ASN A 126 9.78 -24.08 -15.75
CA ASN A 126 8.52 -24.29 -16.49
C ASN A 126 7.58 -23.08 -16.43
N LEU A 127 7.51 -22.35 -15.29
CA LEU A 127 6.82 -21.07 -15.22
C LEU A 127 7.39 -20.08 -16.25
N GLY A 128 8.73 -20.00 -16.34
CA GLY A 128 9.44 -19.18 -17.32
C GLY A 128 9.13 -19.56 -18.77
N LEU A 129 9.17 -20.85 -19.11
CA LEU A 129 8.83 -21.35 -20.45
C LEU A 129 7.41 -20.95 -20.88
N ARG A 130 6.46 -20.95 -19.96
CA ARG A 130 5.07 -20.60 -20.21
C ARG A 130 4.76 -19.12 -20.04
N LYS A 131 5.74 -18.30 -19.65
CA LYS A 131 5.57 -16.88 -19.30
C LYS A 131 4.47 -16.66 -18.27
N LEU A 132 4.35 -17.57 -17.32
CA LEU A 132 3.41 -17.47 -16.21
C LEU A 132 4.05 -16.70 -15.06
N LYS A 133 3.26 -15.85 -14.43
CA LYS A 133 3.67 -15.12 -13.24
C LYS A 133 3.35 -15.95 -11.99
N GLY A 134 4.27 -15.99 -11.06
CA GLY A 134 4.11 -16.59 -9.74
C GLY A 134 5.11 -15.97 -8.78
N PHE A 135 4.73 -15.88 -7.52
CA PHE A 135 5.65 -15.48 -6.47
C PHE A 135 6.46 -16.69 -6.02
N ILE A 136 7.75 -16.55 -5.97
CA ILE A 136 8.68 -17.52 -5.38
C ILE A 136 9.44 -16.79 -4.28
N PRO A 137 9.32 -17.22 -3.00
CA PRO A 137 10.08 -16.64 -1.90
C PRO A 137 11.59 -16.69 -2.14
N GLU A 138 12.35 -15.85 -1.45
CA GLU A 138 13.81 -15.79 -1.56
C GLU A 138 14.47 -17.16 -1.34
N TYR A 139 13.98 -17.94 -0.39
CA TYR A 139 14.32 -19.36 -0.22
C TYR A 139 13.05 -20.18 -0.14
N PRO A 140 12.59 -20.80 -1.26
CA PRO A 140 11.25 -21.36 -1.38
C PRO A 140 11.12 -22.81 -0.83
N VAL A 141 12.10 -23.32 -0.10
CA VAL A 141 12.11 -24.69 0.41
C VAL A 141 12.19 -24.66 1.93
N GLY A 142 11.28 -25.36 2.60
CA GLY A 142 11.26 -25.32 4.06
C GLY A 142 10.44 -26.43 4.70
N THR A 143 10.55 -26.51 6.04
CA THR A 143 9.64 -27.29 6.88
C THR A 143 8.23 -26.71 6.82
N ALA A 144 7.26 -27.42 7.35
CA ALA A 144 5.89 -26.92 7.42
C ALA A 144 5.80 -25.53 8.12
N SER A 145 6.57 -25.32 9.18
CA SER A 145 6.65 -24.03 9.88
C SER A 145 7.28 -22.92 9.04
N ASP A 146 8.32 -23.25 8.26
CA ASP A 146 8.96 -22.26 7.38
C ASP A 146 8.03 -21.87 6.23
N VAL A 147 7.35 -22.85 5.63
CA VAL A 147 6.35 -22.58 4.59
C VAL A 147 5.20 -21.73 5.14
N ALA A 148 4.72 -21.96 6.36
CA ALA A 148 3.71 -21.12 6.98
C ALA A 148 4.17 -19.65 7.15
N LYS A 149 5.44 -19.42 7.48
CA LYS A 149 6.02 -18.06 7.49
C LYS A 149 6.05 -17.44 6.09
N MET A 150 6.44 -18.21 5.07
CA MET A 150 6.39 -17.75 3.66
C MET A 150 4.95 -17.40 3.24
N VAL A 151 3.95 -18.17 3.68
CA VAL A 151 2.53 -17.85 3.45
C VAL A 151 2.13 -16.54 4.14
N SER A 152 2.60 -16.31 5.37
CA SER A 152 2.38 -15.06 6.08
C SER A 152 2.99 -13.85 5.32
N GLU A 153 4.20 -14.00 4.80
CA GLU A 153 4.87 -12.96 3.98
C GLU A 153 4.16 -12.73 2.63
N PHE A 154 3.62 -13.78 2.02
CA PHE A 154 2.88 -13.70 0.76
C PHE A 154 1.51 -13.04 0.91
N THR A 155 0.86 -13.15 2.07
CA THR A 155 -0.50 -12.63 2.30
C THR A 155 -0.65 -11.13 1.94
N PRO A 156 0.21 -10.21 2.40
CA PRO A 156 0.14 -8.80 1.99
C PRO A 156 0.45 -8.59 0.51
N ILE A 157 1.32 -9.40 -0.08
CA ILE A 157 1.64 -9.37 -1.52
C ILE A 157 0.40 -9.74 -2.33
N ALA A 158 -0.23 -10.87 -1.98
CA ALA A 158 -1.46 -11.34 -2.63
C ALA A 158 -2.57 -10.29 -2.54
N ARG A 159 -2.74 -9.68 -1.35
CA ARG A 159 -3.74 -8.63 -1.13
C ARG A 159 -3.53 -7.44 -2.05
N ALA A 160 -2.31 -6.94 -2.17
CA ALA A 160 -2.00 -5.82 -3.05
C ALA A 160 -2.25 -6.15 -4.53
N LEU A 161 -1.88 -7.33 -4.99
CA LEU A 161 -2.13 -7.76 -6.36
C LEU A 161 -3.63 -7.92 -6.67
N ILE A 162 -4.41 -8.49 -5.73
CA ILE A 162 -5.87 -8.58 -5.84
C ILE A 162 -6.49 -7.18 -5.86
N GLY A 163 -5.99 -6.30 -4.98
CA GLY A 163 -6.43 -4.90 -4.92
C GLY A 163 -6.23 -4.18 -6.24
N LEU A 164 -5.03 -4.24 -6.80
CA LEU A 164 -4.70 -3.61 -8.09
C LEU A 164 -5.59 -4.11 -9.23
N ALA A 165 -5.82 -5.42 -9.31
CA ALA A 165 -6.69 -6.00 -10.32
C ALA A 165 -8.16 -5.52 -10.21
N GLY A 166 -8.56 -5.09 -9.03
CA GLY A 166 -9.90 -4.55 -8.75
C GLY A 166 -9.98 -3.04 -8.64
N LEU A 167 -8.91 -2.28 -8.85
CA LEU A 167 -8.84 -0.85 -8.62
C LEU A 167 -9.33 -0.03 -9.82
N LYS A 168 -10.06 1.05 -9.51
CA LYS A 168 -10.30 2.17 -10.40
C LYS A 168 -9.85 3.46 -9.73
N ILE A 169 -9.07 4.26 -10.42
CA ILE A 169 -8.72 5.61 -9.97
C ILE A 169 -9.66 6.61 -10.66
N ILE A 170 -10.28 7.47 -9.87
CA ILE A 170 -11.19 8.51 -10.34
C ILE A 170 -10.54 9.86 -10.08
N THR A 171 -10.43 10.69 -11.12
CA THR A 171 -9.80 11.99 -10.99
C THR A 171 -10.79 13.13 -11.18
N PHE A 172 -10.52 14.24 -10.50
CA PHE A 172 -11.20 15.51 -10.69
C PHE A 172 -10.15 16.58 -11.00
N GLY A 173 -9.86 16.72 -12.30
CA GLY A 173 -8.75 17.54 -12.74
C GLY A 173 -9.03 18.35 -14.00
N PRO A 174 -8.00 18.74 -14.73
CA PRO A 174 -6.58 18.32 -14.66
C PRO A 174 -5.85 18.87 -13.41
N ARG A 175 -4.60 18.38 -13.22
CA ARG A 175 -3.70 18.91 -12.19
C ARG A 175 -3.64 20.43 -12.22
N PRO A 176 -3.31 21.08 -11.07
CA PRO A 176 -3.25 22.54 -11.02
C PRO A 176 -2.21 23.12 -11.99
N GLN A 177 -2.61 24.04 -12.85
CA GLN A 177 -1.74 24.83 -13.72
C GLN A 177 -0.56 24.05 -14.33
N ASP A 178 0.68 24.46 -14.07
CA ASP A 178 1.92 23.84 -14.54
C ASP A 178 2.54 22.85 -13.52
N PHE A 179 1.73 22.30 -12.62
CA PHE A 179 2.17 21.32 -11.60
C PHE A 179 2.46 19.94 -12.22
N PHE A 180 3.41 19.91 -13.18
CA PHE A 180 3.74 18.72 -13.96
C PHE A 180 4.43 17.61 -13.15
N ALA A 181 4.78 17.86 -11.90
CA ALA A 181 5.21 16.82 -10.96
C ALA A 181 4.17 15.68 -10.82
N CYS A 182 2.88 16.01 -10.98
CA CYS A 182 1.77 15.06 -10.96
C CYS A 182 1.36 14.56 -12.36
N ASN A 183 2.27 14.60 -13.36
CA ASN A 183 1.99 14.04 -14.67
C ASN A 183 1.88 12.52 -14.63
N ALA A 184 0.79 12.00 -15.19
CA ALA A 184 0.49 10.57 -15.17
C ALA A 184 0.05 10.05 -16.54
N PRO A 185 0.96 9.49 -17.34
CA PRO A 185 0.59 8.75 -18.54
C PRO A 185 -0.28 7.54 -18.18
N ILE A 186 -1.52 7.50 -18.64
CA ILE A 186 -2.53 6.49 -18.30
C ILE A 186 -2.15 5.07 -18.76
N LYS A 187 -1.30 4.95 -19.77
CA LYS A 187 -0.82 3.63 -20.24
C LYS A 187 -0.18 2.82 -19.12
N GLY A 188 0.59 3.46 -18.24
CA GLY A 188 1.22 2.79 -17.10
C GLY A 188 0.21 2.18 -16.13
N LEU A 189 -0.98 2.78 -15.98
CA LEU A 189 -2.05 2.22 -15.16
C LEU A 189 -2.65 0.96 -15.79
N TYR A 190 -2.94 1.01 -17.08
CA TYR A 190 -3.44 -0.17 -17.81
C TYR A 190 -2.44 -1.33 -17.83
N ASP A 191 -1.14 -1.05 -17.89
CA ASP A 191 -0.10 -2.07 -17.79
C ASP A 191 -0.11 -2.78 -16.42
N LEU A 192 -0.63 -2.11 -15.38
CA LEU A 192 -0.83 -2.65 -14.03
C LEU A 192 -2.23 -3.27 -13.83
N GLY A 193 -3.12 -3.19 -14.82
CA GLY A 193 -4.50 -3.65 -14.72
C GLY A 193 -5.45 -2.69 -13.98
N VAL A 194 -5.02 -1.46 -13.75
CA VAL A 194 -5.79 -0.40 -13.07
C VAL A 194 -6.59 0.40 -14.08
N GLU A 195 -7.88 0.61 -13.78
CA GLU A 195 -8.74 1.49 -14.59
C GLU A 195 -8.66 2.93 -14.11
N ILE A 196 -8.96 3.85 -15.01
CA ILE A 196 -9.03 5.28 -14.71
C ILE A 196 -10.29 5.90 -15.29
N GLU A 197 -10.83 6.88 -14.56
CA GLU A 197 -11.89 7.76 -15.03
C GLU A 197 -11.50 9.21 -14.75
N GLU A 198 -11.51 10.03 -15.80
CA GLU A 198 -11.10 11.44 -15.71
C GLU A 198 -12.33 12.35 -15.78
N ASN A 199 -12.53 13.15 -14.76
CA ASN A 199 -13.61 14.12 -14.61
C ASN A 199 -13.02 15.51 -14.37
N SER A 200 -13.86 16.55 -14.54
CA SER A 200 -13.47 17.93 -14.23
C SER A 200 -13.90 18.31 -12.79
N GLU A 201 -13.27 19.36 -12.25
CA GLU A 201 -13.74 20.00 -11.00
C GLU A 201 -15.19 20.48 -11.11
N LEU A 202 -15.66 20.84 -12.33
CA LEU A 202 -17.03 21.25 -12.54
C LEU A 202 -18.01 20.10 -12.31
N ASP A 203 -17.66 18.89 -12.74
CA ASP A 203 -18.50 17.70 -12.50
C ASP A 203 -18.62 17.43 -11.00
N LEU A 204 -17.49 17.53 -10.28
CA LEU A 204 -17.46 17.40 -8.82
C LEU A 204 -18.30 18.48 -8.13
N LEU A 205 -18.21 19.74 -8.56
CA LEU A 205 -18.99 20.84 -8.01
C LEU A 205 -20.49 20.65 -8.22
N VAL A 206 -20.89 20.16 -9.40
CA VAL A 206 -22.29 19.86 -9.70
C VAL A 206 -22.80 18.73 -8.79
N ALA A 207 -22.02 17.68 -8.59
CA ALA A 207 -22.35 16.59 -7.69
C ALA A 207 -22.45 17.07 -6.23
N PHE A 208 -21.47 17.85 -5.78
CA PHE A 208 -21.47 18.46 -4.45
C PHE A 208 -22.74 19.27 -4.18
N ARG A 209 -23.15 20.11 -5.12
CA ARG A 209 -24.36 20.92 -4.99
C ARG A 209 -25.66 20.08 -4.89
N LYS A 210 -25.69 18.90 -5.50
CA LYS A 210 -26.86 17.98 -5.41
C LYS A 210 -27.02 17.37 -4.01
N HIS A 211 -25.93 17.21 -3.25
CA HIS A 211 -25.95 16.67 -1.88
C HIS A 211 -26.31 17.70 -0.82
N LYS A 212 -26.60 18.95 -1.20
CA LYS A 212 -26.99 19.98 -0.23
C LYS A 212 -28.24 19.58 0.56
N GLY A 213 -28.10 19.48 1.89
CA GLY A 213 -29.20 19.11 2.78
C GLY A 213 -29.59 17.63 2.74
N ASP A 214 -28.68 16.75 2.27
CA ASP A 214 -28.88 15.30 2.32
C ASP A 214 -29.07 14.81 3.77
N ALA A 215 -30.03 13.91 3.97
CA ALA A 215 -30.43 13.42 5.29
C ALA A 215 -29.31 12.67 6.05
N ARG A 216 -28.25 12.23 5.38
CA ARG A 216 -27.10 11.52 5.96
C ARG A 216 -26.05 12.46 6.55
N ILE A 217 -26.05 13.75 6.18
CA ILE A 217 -25.08 14.75 6.63
C ILE A 217 -24.98 14.85 8.16
N PRO A 218 -26.08 14.90 8.92
CA PRO A 218 -25.99 15.01 10.38
C PRO A 218 -25.25 13.86 11.07
N GLU A 219 -25.31 12.66 10.54
CA GLU A 219 -24.59 11.51 11.08
C GLU A 219 -23.08 11.64 10.83
N ILE A 220 -22.69 12.07 9.63
CA ILE A 220 -21.27 12.31 9.29
C ILE A 220 -20.71 13.45 10.14
N ILE A 221 -21.46 14.53 10.36
CA ILE A 221 -21.05 15.61 11.26
C ILE A 221 -20.77 15.07 12.66
N LYS A 222 -21.66 14.25 13.19
CA LYS A 222 -21.45 13.63 14.52
C LYS A 222 -20.19 12.78 14.60
N GLU A 223 -19.89 12.02 13.54
CA GLU A 223 -18.61 11.28 13.46
C GLU A 223 -17.40 12.22 13.43
N MET A 224 -17.47 13.31 12.65
CA MET A 224 -16.43 14.33 12.57
C MET A 224 -16.20 15.01 13.93
N GLU A 225 -17.28 15.38 14.63
CA GLU A 225 -17.19 15.96 15.97
C GLU A 225 -16.56 15.03 16.99
N GLN A 226 -16.89 13.73 16.92
CA GLN A 226 -16.28 12.71 17.78
C GLN A 226 -14.79 12.52 17.49
N GLU A 227 -14.42 12.51 16.22
CA GLU A 227 -13.03 12.36 15.78
C GLU A 227 -12.21 13.60 16.18
N LEU A 228 -12.69 14.80 15.86
CA LEU A 228 -11.98 16.05 16.12
C LEU A 228 -11.94 16.40 17.62
N GLY A 229 -12.98 16.08 18.36
CA GLY A 229 -13.12 16.44 19.76
C GLY A 229 -13.16 17.96 20.00
N SER A 230 -13.22 18.39 21.25
CA SER A 230 -13.36 19.80 21.61
C SER A 230 -12.13 20.68 21.31
N ARG A 231 -10.96 20.09 21.09
CA ARG A 231 -9.70 20.81 20.81
C ARG A 231 -9.38 20.91 19.34
N GLY A 232 -9.97 20.06 18.51
CA GLY A 232 -9.57 19.87 17.12
C GLY A 232 -10.39 20.66 16.11
N ASN A 233 -11.51 21.26 16.51
CA ASN A 233 -12.42 21.91 15.59
C ASN A 233 -12.55 23.40 15.88
N THR A 234 -11.83 24.20 15.11
CA THR A 234 -11.89 25.67 15.20
C THR A 234 -13.02 26.25 14.34
N TYR A 235 -13.48 25.51 13.33
CA TYR A 235 -14.52 25.94 12.41
C TYR A 235 -15.68 24.94 12.40
N PRO A 236 -16.49 24.87 13.49
CA PRO A 236 -17.62 23.93 13.55
C PRO A 236 -18.69 24.17 12.47
N ASP A 237 -18.81 25.39 11.98
CA ASP A 237 -19.68 25.80 10.89
C ASP A 237 -19.32 25.18 9.53
N MET A 238 -18.12 24.66 9.39
CA MET A 238 -17.66 24.01 8.16
C MET A 238 -18.04 22.54 8.07
N LEU A 239 -18.33 21.89 9.20
CA LEU A 239 -18.57 20.44 9.22
C LEU A 239 -19.69 20.01 8.29
N GLU A 240 -20.73 20.82 8.13
CA GLU A 240 -21.82 20.53 7.20
C GLU A 240 -21.32 20.40 5.75
N ARG A 241 -20.46 21.34 5.32
CA ARG A 241 -19.92 21.33 3.95
C ARG A 241 -18.90 20.21 3.75
N LEU A 242 -18.07 19.95 4.74
CA LEU A 242 -17.10 18.84 4.73
C LEU A 242 -17.83 17.49 4.70
N ALA A 243 -18.89 17.32 5.49
CA ALA A 243 -19.73 16.11 5.47
C ALA A 243 -20.44 15.94 4.13
N GLN A 244 -20.97 17.03 3.56
CA GLN A 244 -21.56 17.04 2.22
C GLN A 244 -20.53 16.60 1.16
N PHE A 245 -19.27 17.03 1.28
CA PHE A 245 -18.21 16.67 0.34
C PHE A 245 -17.78 15.20 0.50
N GLU A 246 -17.63 14.72 1.73
CA GLU A 246 -17.36 13.29 2.00
C GLU A 246 -18.43 12.40 1.37
N LEU A 247 -19.70 12.75 1.58
CA LEU A 247 -20.83 12.04 1.00
C LEU A 247 -20.81 12.06 -0.53
N THR A 248 -20.43 13.19 -1.12
CA THR A 248 -20.31 13.33 -2.58
C THR A 248 -19.29 12.37 -3.14
N LEU A 249 -18.10 12.25 -2.52
CA LEU A 249 -17.07 11.33 -2.98
C LEU A 249 -17.47 9.86 -2.78
N LEU A 250 -18.13 9.53 -1.66
CA LEU A 250 -18.57 8.16 -1.40
C LEU A 250 -19.65 7.71 -2.39
N ASP A 251 -20.63 8.55 -2.67
CA ASP A 251 -21.68 8.24 -3.65
C ASP A 251 -21.09 8.18 -5.07
N TRP A 252 -20.17 9.08 -5.40
CA TRP A 252 -19.46 9.02 -6.68
C TRP A 252 -18.69 7.70 -6.84
N ALA A 253 -18.00 7.26 -5.80
CA ALA A 253 -17.31 5.97 -5.81
C ALA A 253 -18.28 4.82 -6.14
N GLU A 254 -19.43 4.76 -5.47
CA GLU A 254 -20.41 3.69 -5.71
C GLU A 254 -21.02 3.74 -7.11
N GLU A 255 -21.35 4.92 -7.61
CA GLU A 255 -21.96 5.11 -8.92
C GLU A 255 -20.97 4.83 -10.07
N HIS A 256 -19.69 5.15 -9.88
CA HIS A 256 -18.68 5.16 -10.94
C HIS A 256 -17.65 4.04 -10.89
N LYS A 257 -17.57 3.23 -9.82
CA LYS A 257 -16.62 2.11 -9.76
C LYS A 257 -16.81 1.07 -10.88
N GLY A 258 -18.02 0.98 -11.44
CA GLY A 258 -18.32 0.06 -12.54
C GLY A 258 -18.17 -1.41 -12.14
N SER A 259 -17.36 -2.16 -12.90
CA SER A 259 -17.05 -3.55 -12.60
C SER A 259 -15.92 -3.72 -11.56
N ARG A 260 -15.30 -2.61 -11.14
CA ARG A 260 -14.21 -2.64 -10.15
C ARG A 260 -14.76 -2.71 -8.73
N LYS A 261 -13.93 -3.15 -7.80
CA LYS A 261 -14.32 -3.34 -6.40
C LYS A 261 -13.80 -2.24 -5.50
N TYR A 262 -12.69 -1.62 -5.89
CA TYR A 262 -11.95 -0.64 -5.09
C TYR A 262 -11.78 0.64 -5.86
N VAL A 263 -11.77 1.76 -5.14
CA VAL A 263 -11.65 3.10 -5.71
C VAL A 263 -10.55 3.87 -4.98
N ALA A 264 -9.80 4.65 -5.72
CA ALA A 264 -8.97 5.73 -5.21
C ALA A 264 -9.29 7.00 -5.97
N PHE A 265 -9.12 8.15 -5.34
CA PHE A 265 -9.33 9.45 -5.97
C PHE A 265 -8.02 10.20 -6.13
N ALA A 266 -8.00 11.11 -7.09
CA ALA A 266 -7.02 12.16 -7.18
C ALA A 266 -7.74 13.47 -7.51
N ASP A 267 -7.77 14.40 -6.56
CA ASP A 267 -8.52 15.64 -6.66
C ASP A 267 -7.63 16.87 -6.77
N LYS A 268 -8.20 17.96 -7.23
CA LYS A 268 -7.53 19.25 -7.37
C LYS A 268 -8.00 20.18 -6.26
N CYS A 269 -7.10 20.49 -5.32
CA CYS A 269 -7.42 21.30 -4.16
C CYS A 269 -7.20 22.81 -4.36
N TRP A 270 -6.58 23.25 -5.47
CA TRP A 270 -6.30 24.65 -5.78
C TRP A 270 -6.15 24.85 -7.29
N PRO A 271 -6.28 26.10 -7.87
CA PRO A 271 -6.56 27.34 -7.15
C PRO A 271 -8.05 27.64 -6.95
N ALA A 272 -8.97 27.08 -7.75
CA ALA A 272 -10.37 27.45 -7.75
C ALA A 272 -11.21 26.75 -6.66
N PHE A 273 -10.70 25.62 -6.14
CA PHE A 273 -11.45 24.81 -5.18
C PHE A 273 -11.88 25.59 -3.92
N PRO A 274 -10.96 26.33 -3.22
CA PRO A 274 -11.36 27.05 -2.02
C PRO A 274 -12.41 28.14 -2.27
N GLU A 275 -12.36 28.79 -3.43
CA GLU A 275 -13.35 29.82 -3.79
C GLU A 275 -14.73 29.24 -4.01
N GLU A 276 -14.85 28.14 -4.74
CA GLU A 276 -16.11 27.53 -5.12
C GLU A 276 -16.71 26.64 -4.01
N PHE A 277 -15.86 25.86 -3.32
CA PHE A 277 -16.30 24.98 -2.25
C PHE A 277 -16.27 25.67 -0.88
N GLY A 278 -15.47 26.71 -0.69
CA GLY A 278 -15.33 27.48 0.56
C GLY A 278 -14.57 26.77 1.66
N PHE A 279 -13.81 25.72 1.32
CA PHE A 279 -12.93 24.96 2.22
C PHE A 279 -11.88 24.22 1.39
N GLU A 280 -10.84 23.71 2.06
CA GLU A 280 -9.88 22.77 1.50
C GLU A 280 -10.33 21.32 1.77
N PRO A 281 -10.13 20.37 0.84
CA PRO A 281 -10.63 19.00 0.98
C PRO A 281 -9.83 18.13 1.97
N CYS A 282 -8.72 18.62 2.49
CA CYS A 282 -7.69 17.85 3.19
C CYS A 282 -8.24 16.98 4.34
N TYR A 283 -9.12 17.51 5.19
CA TYR A 283 -9.72 16.72 6.28
C TYR A 283 -10.58 15.58 5.76
N VAL A 284 -11.36 15.81 4.71
CA VAL A 284 -12.16 14.74 4.09
C VAL A 284 -11.26 13.70 3.45
N ASN A 285 -10.20 14.13 2.75
CA ASN A 285 -9.22 13.22 2.16
C ASN A 285 -8.55 12.35 3.24
N SER A 286 -8.19 12.94 4.39
CA SER A 286 -7.68 12.24 5.58
C SER A 286 -8.66 11.16 6.08
N ARG A 287 -9.95 11.48 6.18
CA ARG A 287 -10.99 10.55 6.63
C ARG A 287 -11.17 9.37 5.66
N LEU A 288 -11.17 9.64 4.36
CA LEU A 288 -11.29 8.59 3.34
C LEU A 288 -10.04 7.69 3.30
N ALA A 289 -8.85 8.25 3.42
CA ALA A 289 -7.60 7.47 3.53
C ALA A 289 -7.63 6.54 4.75
N SER A 290 -8.23 6.95 5.87
CA SER A 290 -8.44 6.09 7.05
C SER A 290 -9.37 4.89 6.80
N ARG A 291 -10.15 4.91 5.71
CA ARG A 291 -11.01 3.80 5.26
C ARG A 291 -10.38 2.97 4.14
N GLY A 292 -9.14 3.29 3.74
CA GLY A 292 -8.44 2.67 2.62
C GLY A 292 -8.88 3.21 1.26
N ILE A 293 -9.50 4.39 1.22
CA ILE A 293 -9.85 5.12 0.02
C ILE A 293 -8.88 6.32 -0.11
N PRO A 294 -7.74 6.17 -0.77
CA PRO A 294 -6.84 7.29 -0.98
C PRO A 294 -7.50 8.41 -1.78
N VAL A 295 -7.20 9.65 -1.40
CA VAL A 295 -7.56 10.84 -2.17
C VAL A 295 -6.31 11.70 -2.28
N ALA A 296 -5.56 11.50 -3.35
CA ALA A 296 -4.30 12.20 -3.55
C ALA A 296 -4.52 13.62 -4.04
N CYS A 297 -3.90 14.58 -3.37
CA CYS A 297 -3.93 15.98 -3.75
C CYS A 297 -3.30 16.23 -5.13
N GLU A 298 -3.69 17.37 -5.74
CA GLU A 298 -3.06 17.91 -6.95
C GLU A 298 -3.16 16.97 -8.17
N VAL A 299 -4.19 16.11 -8.12
CA VAL A 299 -4.44 15.07 -9.13
C VAL A 299 -3.23 14.15 -9.31
N ASP A 300 -2.55 13.80 -8.19
CA ASP A 300 -1.43 12.85 -8.23
C ASP A 300 -1.93 11.41 -8.32
N ILE A 301 -2.20 10.97 -9.53
CA ILE A 301 -2.73 9.64 -9.85
C ILE A 301 -1.79 8.52 -9.35
N PHE A 302 -0.48 8.67 -9.54
CA PHE A 302 0.51 7.70 -9.04
C PHE A 302 0.72 7.79 -7.52
N GLY A 303 0.43 8.94 -6.93
CA GLY A 303 0.31 9.10 -5.48
C GLY A 303 -0.83 8.25 -4.94
N ALA A 304 -2.05 8.42 -5.48
CA ALA A 304 -3.22 7.61 -5.11
C ALA A 304 -2.99 6.11 -5.29
N LEU A 305 -2.33 5.71 -6.39
CA LEU A 305 -1.94 4.33 -6.64
C LEU A 305 -0.98 3.80 -5.57
N SER A 306 0.03 4.60 -5.21
CA SER A 306 1.03 4.21 -4.20
C SER A 306 0.38 4.08 -2.82
N GLU A 307 -0.46 5.04 -2.42
CA GLU A 307 -1.20 4.96 -1.15
C GLU A 307 -2.10 3.71 -1.10
N PHE A 308 -2.80 3.39 -2.20
CA PHE A 308 -3.66 2.21 -2.26
C PHE A 308 -2.87 0.90 -2.11
N ILE A 309 -1.72 0.78 -2.79
CA ILE A 309 -0.81 -0.37 -2.63
C ILE A 309 -0.36 -0.48 -1.18
N GLY A 310 0.06 0.62 -0.58
CA GLY A 310 0.47 0.65 0.82
C GLY A 310 -0.64 0.22 1.78
N ALA A 311 -1.87 0.73 1.58
CA ALA A 311 -3.04 0.35 2.38
C ALA A 311 -3.35 -1.15 2.24
N CYS A 312 -3.23 -1.72 1.03
CA CYS A 312 -3.38 -3.16 0.82
C CYS A 312 -2.30 -3.97 1.55
N VAL A 313 -1.05 -3.49 1.57
CA VAL A 313 0.06 -4.18 2.24
C VAL A 313 -0.12 -4.16 3.75
N THR A 314 -0.41 -3.00 4.32
CA THR A 314 -0.40 -2.78 5.77
C THR A 314 -1.72 -3.12 6.46
N LYS A 315 -2.84 -3.08 5.76
CA LYS A 315 -4.19 -2.99 6.34
C LYS A 315 -4.35 -1.76 7.27
N ASP A 316 -3.66 -0.69 6.97
CA ASP A 316 -3.62 0.52 7.77
C ASP A 316 -3.61 1.76 6.86
N ALA A 317 -3.90 2.91 7.44
CA ALA A 317 -3.89 4.17 6.73
C ALA A 317 -2.49 4.54 6.25
N VAL A 318 -2.41 5.03 5.04
CA VAL A 318 -1.20 5.52 4.36
C VAL A 318 -1.39 7.00 4.07
N THR A 319 -0.32 7.78 4.04
CA THR A 319 -0.37 9.20 3.68
C THR A 319 0.55 9.51 2.51
N LEU A 320 0.16 10.48 1.71
CA LEU A 320 1.00 11.08 0.67
C LEU A 320 1.67 12.32 1.24
N LEU A 321 2.99 12.43 1.11
CA LEU A 321 3.76 13.56 1.62
C LEU A 321 4.76 14.07 0.59
N ASP A 322 5.06 15.36 0.70
CA ASP A 322 6.21 15.98 0.05
C ASP A 322 7.50 15.63 0.78
N ILE A 323 8.57 15.38 0.05
CA ILE A 323 9.91 15.61 0.56
C ILE A 323 10.10 17.13 0.53
N ASN A 324 9.65 17.79 1.60
CA ASN A 324 9.38 19.22 1.56
C ASN A 324 10.63 20.06 1.80
N ASN A 325 11.25 19.90 2.97
CA ASN A 325 12.40 20.71 3.36
C ASN A 325 13.54 19.89 3.95
N SER A 326 14.75 20.43 3.87
CA SER A 326 15.82 19.99 4.76
C SER A 326 15.48 20.39 6.19
N VAL A 327 15.91 19.57 7.16
CA VAL A 327 15.80 19.94 8.57
C VAL A 327 16.70 21.14 8.86
N PRO A 328 16.22 22.22 9.52
CA PRO A 328 17.05 23.35 9.94
C PRO A 328 18.20 22.91 10.86
N ALA A 329 19.36 23.51 10.67
CA ALA A 329 20.59 23.11 11.37
C ALA A 329 20.48 23.24 12.90
N ASP A 330 19.83 24.29 13.39
CA ASP A 330 19.57 24.51 14.84
C ASP A 330 18.66 23.42 15.41
N LEU A 331 17.58 23.08 14.71
CA LEU A 331 16.65 22.01 15.11
C LEU A 331 17.38 20.65 15.17
N TYR A 332 18.25 20.38 14.20
CA TYR A 332 19.05 19.18 14.19
C TYR A 332 20.04 19.12 15.36
N GLU A 333 20.86 20.16 15.55
CA GLU A 333 21.89 20.22 16.60
C GLU A 333 21.29 20.15 18.01
N GLU A 334 20.15 20.82 18.23
CA GLU A 334 19.49 20.92 19.54
C GLU A 334 18.64 19.70 19.89
N ASN A 335 17.90 19.13 18.93
CA ASN A 335 16.83 18.18 19.22
C ASN A 335 17.03 16.78 18.61
N ILE A 336 17.76 16.66 17.50
CA ILE A 336 17.95 15.37 16.82
C ILE A 336 19.27 14.73 17.20
N LYS A 337 20.37 15.38 16.93
CA LYS A 337 21.71 14.84 17.14
C LYS A 337 21.97 14.31 18.55
N PRO A 338 21.53 14.97 19.65
CA PRO A 338 21.74 14.46 21.00
C PRO A 338 20.95 13.19 21.32
N LYS A 339 19.78 13.00 20.68
CA LYS A 339 18.86 11.88 20.95
C LYS A 339 19.01 10.75 19.96
N PHE A 340 19.40 11.06 18.71
CA PHE A 340 19.49 10.13 17.58
C PHE A 340 20.85 10.27 16.88
N PRO A 341 21.97 9.96 17.58
CA PRO A 341 23.32 10.18 17.06
C PRO A 341 23.68 9.28 15.86
N GLN A 342 22.85 8.26 15.57
CA GLN A 342 23.00 7.40 14.41
C GLN A 342 22.67 8.10 13.08
N TYR A 343 21.89 9.18 13.12
CA TYR A 343 21.52 9.93 11.91
C TYR A 343 22.37 11.19 11.77
N GLN A 344 22.84 11.44 10.57
CA GLN A 344 23.45 12.73 10.19
C GLN A 344 22.33 13.69 9.73
N LEU A 345 22.61 14.98 9.66
CA LEU A 345 21.68 15.96 9.13
C LEU A 345 21.16 15.57 7.73
N THR A 346 22.03 15.04 6.89
CA THR A 346 21.70 14.58 5.54
C THR A 346 20.86 13.30 5.49
N ASP A 347 20.68 12.63 6.61
CA ASP A 347 19.78 11.47 6.72
C ASP A 347 18.35 11.90 7.07
N THR A 348 18.12 13.18 7.32
CA THR A 348 16.83 13.73 7.76
C THR A 348 16.22 14.69 6.75
N PHE A 349 14.89 14.76 6.76
CA PHE A 349 14.11 15.75 6.00
C PHE A 349 12.75 16.02 6.68
N MET A 350 12.15 17.15 6.32
CA MET A 350 10.78 17.47 6.71
C MET A 350 9.83 16.85 5.67
N GLY A 351 9.01 15.88 6.08
CA GLY A 351 7.90 15.37 5.26
C GLY A 351 6.65 16.18 5.59
N PHE A 352 5.97 16.67 4.58
CA PHE A 352 4.87 17.63 4.77
C PHE A 352 3.76 17.41 3.75
N HIS A 353 2.52 17.62 4.16
CA HIS A 353 1.41 17.99 3.28
C HIS A 353 0.47 18.96 4.00
N CYS A 354 -0.38 19.67 3.25
CA CYS A 354 -1.24 20.72 3.82
C CYS A 354 -2.21 20.25 4.91
N GLY A 355 -2.47 18.94 5.03
CA GLY A 355 -3.31 18.40 6.10
C GLY A 355 -4.20 17.24 5.69
N ASN A 356 -3.80 16.46 4.69
CA ASN A 356 -4.49 15.23 4.29
C ASN A 356 -3.95 13.96 4.97
N THR A 357 -2.96 14.09 5.86
CA THR A 357 -2.50 12.95 6.66
C THR A 357 -3.66 12.38 7.47
N PRO A 358 -3.90 11.05 7.43
CA PRO A 358 -4.96 10.44 8.19
C PRO A 358 -4.91 10.81 9.66
N PHE A 359 -6.05 11.24 10.20
CA PHE A 359 -6.20 11.66 11.59
C PHE A 359 -5.54 10.71 12.60
N CYS A 360 -5.74 9.40 12.41
CA CYS A 360 -5.16 8.37 13.27
C CYS A 360 -3.63 8.24 13.18
N LYS A 361 -2.98 8.98 12.29
CA LYS A 361 -1.52 9.02 12.10
C LYS A 361 -0.89 10.32 12.58
N LEU A 362 -1.68 11.20 13.18
CA LEU A 362 -1.18 12.38 13.87
C LEU A 362 -0.87 12.07 15.34
N ASN A 363 0.06 12.80 15.91
CA ASN A 363 0.45 12.65 17.31
C ASN A 363 -0.73 12.90 18.24
N SER A 364 -0.80 12.11 19.30
CA SER A 364 -1.76 12.25 20.39
C SER A 364 -1.12 13.04 21.53
N ASP A 365 -1.81 14.07 21.99
CA ASP A 365 -1.44 14.87 23.17
C ASP A 365 -2.04 14.23 24.46
N CYS A 366 -2.05 12.93 24.50
CA CYS A 366 -2.67 12.18 25.58
C CYS A 366 -1.65 11.79 26.64
N ASP A 367 -1.88 12.23 27.87
CA ASP A 367 -1.17 11.75 29.09
C ASP A 367 -1.64 10.38 29.56
N CYS A 368 -2.49 9.71 28.83
CA CYS A 368 -3.00 8.41 29.20
C CYS A 368 -2.20 7.29 28.53
N ASP A 369 -2.04 6.18 29.23
CA ASP A 369 -1.31 4.98 28.78
C ASP A 369 -1.90 4.31 27.53
N MET A 370 -3.03 4.77 27.07
CA MET A 370 -3.63 4.34 25.82
C MET A 370 -3.54 5.46 24.79
N ALA A 371 -2.71 5.27 23.79
CA ALA A 371 -2.37 6.21 22.72
C ALA A 371 -3.55 6.68 21.85
N CYS A 372 -4.76 6.65 22.33
CA CYS A 372 -5.95 6.88 21.52
C CYS A 372 -6.77 8.09 21.93
N GLY A 373 -6.33 8.85 22.91
CA GLY A 373 -7.27 9.74 23.57
C GLY A 373 -7.32 11.15 23.02
N LYS A 374 -6.18 11.78 22.80
CA LYS A 374 -6.15 13.21 22.49
C LYS A 374 -5.09 13.49 21.45
N ILE A 375 -5.52 13.84 20.27
CA ILE A 375 -4.62 14.21 19.20
C ILE A 375 -4.41 15.71 19.22
N ASN A 376 -3.14 16.11 19.23
CA ASN A 376 -2.76 17.50 19.16
C ASN A 376 -2.79 18.00 17.72
N TYR A 377 -3.98 18.22 17.20
CA TYR A 377 -4.21 18.80 15.89
C TYR A 377 -5.47 19.67 15.93
N GLN A 378 -5.67 20.44 14.90
CA GLN A 378 -6.89 21.20 14.65
C GLN A 378 -7.11 21.36 13.14
N ILE A 379 -8.36 21.60 12.75
CA ILE A 379 -8.64 22.18 11.45
C ILE A 379 -8.02 23.57 11.46
N ILE A 380 -7.11 23.82 10.51
CA ILE A 380 -6.30 25.04 10.50
C ILE A 380 -7.18 26.28 10.55
N GLN A 381 -6.75 27.19 11.37
CA GLN A 381 -7.52 28.35 11.74
C GLN A 381 -7.34 29.51 10.79
N HIS A 382 -6.17 29.95 10.66
CA HIS A 382 -5.79 31.07 9.84
C HIS A 382 -4.33 31.06 9.59
N ARG A 383 -4.01 31.15 8.35
CA ARG A 383 -2.79 31.78 7.91
C ARG A 383 -3.23 33.05 7.26
N LEU A 384 -3.15 34.12 8.02
CA LEU A 384 -3.35 35.43 7.43
C LEU A 384 -2.33 35.58 6.31
N LEU A 385 -2.81 35.65 5.10
CA LEU A 385 -2.02 36.19 4.02
C LEU A 385 -1.53 37.57 4.43
N GLU A 386 -0.34 37.92 4.01
CA GLU A 386 0.27 39.20 4.37
C GLU A 386 -0.73 40.34 4.21
N ALA A 387 -0.75 41.24 5.16
CA ALA A 387 -1.70 42.35 5.25
C ALA A 387 -1.87 43.08 3.92
N GLY A 388 -3.09 43.10 3.40
CA GLY A 388 -3.48 43.81 2.19
C GLY A 388 -3.82 42.98 0.96
N ARG A 389 -3.90 41.64 1.08
CA ARG A 389 -4.41 40.77 0.02
C ARG A 389 -5.81 40.30 0.36
N ASP A 390 -6.77 40.59 -0.50
CA ASP A 390 -8.12 39.99 -0.55
C ASP A 390 -8.02 38.60 -1.25
N GLU A 391 -7.26 37.66 -0.66
CA GLU A 391 -7.19 36.31 -1.16
C GLU A 391 -7.96 35.37 -0.25
N PRO A 392 -8.56 34.31 -0.78
CA PRO A 392 -9.31 33.35 0.04
C PRO A 392 -8.37 32.67 1.05
N ASP A 393 -8.92 32.30 2.20
CA ASP A 393 -8.22 31.55 3.24
C ASP A 393 -8.06 30.09 2.79
N PHE A 394 -6.86 29.75 2.28
CA PHE A 394 -6.52 28.40 1.81
C PHE A 394 -6.32 27.38 2.92
N THR A 395 -6.63 27.72 4.17
CA THR A 395 -6.34 26.84 5.30
C THR A 395 -7.58 26.23 5.93
N ARG A 396 -8.76 26.69 5.57
CA ARG A 396 -10.02 26.20 6.12
C ARG A 396 -10.31 24.80 5.59
N GLY A 397 -10.41 23.82 6.49
CA GLY A 397 -10.64 22.42 6.16
C GLY A 397 -9.39 21.54 6.13
N THR A 398 -8.19 22.11 6.35
CA THR A 398 -6.96 21.33 6.51
C THR A 398 -6.81 20.80 7.94
N LEU A 399 -6.07 19.70 8.11
CA LEU A 399 -5.65 19.20 9.42
C LEU A 399 -4.25 19.67 9.77
N GLU A 400 -4.01 19.97 11.04
CA GLU A 400 -2.72 20.40 11.54
C GLU A 400 -2.26 19.52 12.70
N GLY A 401 -1.06 18.99 12.61
CA GLY A 401 -0.46 18.17 13.65
C GLY A 401 0.83 17.52 13.21
N ASP A 402 1.69 17.20 14.18
CA ASP A 402 2.87 16.40 13.94
C ASP A 402 2.49 14.95 13.65
N ILE A 403 3.11 14.34 12.66
CA ILE A 403 2.90 12.93 12.31
C ILE A 403 3.46 12.06 13.44
N ALA A 404 2.71 11.00 13.78
CA ALA A 404 3.07 10.08 14.84
C ALA A 404 4.45 9.45 14.59
N ALA A 405 5.27 9.45 15.65
CA ALA A 405 6.61 8.89 15.60
C ALA A 405 6.58 7.36 15.46
N GLY A 406 7.56 6.82 14.79
CA GLY A 406 7.72 5.37 14.62
C GLY A 406 8.28 4.96 13.27
N PRO A 407 8.45 3.65 13.06
CA PRO A 407 8.98 3.11 11.81
C PRO A 407 8.06 3.41 10.63
N ILE A 408 8.66 3.68 9.48
CA ILE A 408 7.94 3.92 8.22
C ILE A 408 8.63 3.25 7.03
N THR A 409 7.85 3.05 5.99
CA THR A 409 8.34 2.78 4.64
C THR A 409 7.89 3.92 3.73
N PHE A 410 8.85 4.65 3.20
CA PHE A 410 8.66 5.72 2.24
C PHE A 410 8.87 5.17 0.83
N PHE A 411 7.86 5.30 -0.05
CA PHE A 411 7.92 4.68 -1.36
C PHE A 411 7.06 5.40 -2.39
N ARG A 412 7.33 5.13 -3.65
CA ARG A 412 6.51 5.60 -4.77
C ARG A 412 6.63 4.67 -5.95
N LEU A 413 5.52 4.39 -6.59
CA LEU A 413 5.42 3.80 -7.93
C LEU A 413 4.97 4.89 -8.89
N GLN A 414 5.65 5.05 -10.02
CA GLN A 414 5.25 5.98 -11.05
C GLN A 414 5.85 5.64 -12.42
N THR A 415 5.47 6.40 -13.45
CA THR A 415 6.17 6.40 -14.73
C THR A 415 7.27 7.44 -14.75
N THR A 416 8.38 7.09 -15.40
CA THR A 416 9.44 8.05 -15.75
C THR A 416 9.01 8.98 -16.88
N PRO A 417 9.82 10.01 -17.23
CA PRO A 417 9.62 10.80 -18.43
C PRO A 417 9.51 9.97 -19.71
N ASP A 418 10.19 8.82 -19.76
CA ASP A 418 10.14 7.88 -20.88
C ASP A 418 9.00 6.86 -20.79
N THR A 419 8.03 7.12 -19.92
CA THR A 419 6.82 6.30 -19.68
C THR A 419 7.06 4.88 -19.18
N GLN A 420 8.25 4.58 -18.65
CA GLN A 420 8.55 3.30 -18.02
C GLN A 420 8.13 3.31 -16.55
N LEU A 421 7.53 2.21 -16.09
CA LEU A 421 7.20 2.05 -14.67
C LEU A 421 8.47 1.89 -13.83
N GLN A 422 8.59 2.73 -12.82
CA GLN A 422 9.69 2.69 -11.85
C GLN A 422 9.16 2.91 -10.44
N ALA A 423 9.87 2.36 -9.46
CA ALA A 423 9.56 2.56 -8.06
C ALA A 423 10.81 2.84 -7.23
N TYR A 424 10.62 3.50 -6.10
CA TYR A 424 11.60 3.52 -5.04
C TYR A 424 10.99 3.07 -3.71
N ILE A 425 11.85 2.56 -2.84
CA ILE A 425 11.51 2.17 -1.47
C ILE A 425 12.65 2.61 -0.57
N ALA A 426 12.32 3.21 0.58
CA ALA A 426 13.27 3.53 1.63
C ALA A 426 12.60 3.33 3.00
N GLU A 427 13.24 2.59 3.87
CA GLU A 427 12.77 2.38 5.24
C GLU A 427 13.49 3.32 6.21
N GLY A 428 12.76 3.82 7.18
CA GLY A 428 13.24 4.74 8.18
C GLY A 428 12.25 4.92 9.32
N GLU A 429 12.24 6.07 9.91
CA GLU A 429 11.34 6.41 11.01
C GLU A 429 10.93 7.88 10.99
N VAL A 430 9.77 8.19 11.56
CA VAL A 430 9.41 9.54 11.98
C VAL A 430 9.96 9.75 13.38
N LEU A 431 10.74 10.79 13.56
CA LEU A 431 11.37 11.11 14.85
C LEU A 431 10.37 11.81 15.78
N PRO A 432 10.35 11.49 17.09
CA PRO A 432 9.53 12.16 18.10
C PRO A 432 10.13 13.54 18.47
N VAL A 433 10.19 14.42 17.50
CA VAL A 433 10.73 15.77 17.63
C VAL A 433 9.70 16.75 17.08
N ALA A 434 9.34 17.76 17.88
CA ALA A 434 8.39 18.79 17.47
C ALA A 434 8.90 19.54 16.24
N THR A 435 8.06 19.65 15.23
CA THR A 435 8.43 20.26 13.95
C THR A 435 8.49 21.79 14.00
N ARG A 436 7.79 22.39 14.97
CA ARG A 436 7.64 23.85 15.11
C ARG A 436 7.03 24.51 13.86
N SER A 437 6.21 23.75 13.12
CA SER A 437 5.61 24.18 11.87
C SER A 437 4.12 23.82 11.84
N PHE A 438 3.50 23.88 10.69
CA PHE A 438 2.08 23.69 10.47
C PHE A 438 1.83 22.60 9.39
N GLY A 439 0.57 22.20 9.23
CA GLY A 439 0.13 21.15 8.33
C GLY A 439 0.29 19.77 8.94
N GLY A 440 0.08 18.74 8.16
CA GLY A 440 0.46 17.37 8.51
C GLY A 440 1.95 17.20 8.24
N ILE A 441 2.78 17.24 9.26
CA ILE A 441 4.23 17.36 9.11
C ILE A 441 4.97 16.46 10.09
N GLY A 442 6.16 15.98 9.69
CA GLY A 442 7.03 15.18 10.54
C GLY A 442 8.50 15.35 10.16
N ILE A 443 9.38 15.01 11.09
CA ILE A 443 10.81 14.87 10.83
C ILE A 443 11.10 13.41 10.55
N PHE A 444 11.49 13.13 9.33
CA PHE A 444 11.80 11.80 8.84
C PHE A 444 13.30 11.55 8.87
N ALA A 445 13.70 10.38 9.30
CA ALA A 445 15.09 9.91 9.27
C ALA A 445 15.17 8.60 8.48
N ILE A 446 15.99 8.61 7.43
CA ILE A 446 16.27 7.46 6.57
C ILE A 446 17.79 7.33 6.43
N ASN A 447 18.31 6.17 6.72
CA ASN A 447 19.76 5.92 6.57
C ASN A 447 20.23 6.22 5.13
N GLU A 448 21.32 6.99 5.02
CA GLU A 448 21.91 7.40 3.73
C GLU A 448 20.93 8.19 2.83
N MET A 449 19.98 8.94 3.43
CA MET A 449 18.99 9.71 2.67
C MET A 449 19.64 10.69 1.68
N GLY A 450 20.72 11.35 2.04
CA GLY A 450 21.45 12.25 1.13
C GLY A 450 21.94 11.56 -0.14
N ARG A 451 22.44 10.32 -0.02
CA ARG A 451 22.83 9.49 -1.17
C ARG A 451 21.59 9.06 -1.98
N PHE A 452 20.56 8.62 -1.29
CA PHE A 452 19.29 8.22 -1.92
C PHE A 452 18.63 9.39 -2.65
N TYR A 453 18.57 10.57 -2.01
CA TYR A 453 18.06 11.79 -2.60
C TYR A 453 18.79 12.14 -3.90
N ARG A 454 20.15 12.14 -3.87
CA ARG A 454 20.97 12.52 -5.04
C ARG A 454 20.90 11.49 -6.17
N HIS A 455 21.05 10.20 -5.88
CA HIS A 455 21.25 9.18 -6.89
C HIS A 455 19.95 8.49 -7.33
N VAL A 456 18.94 8.42 -6.48
CA VAL A 456 17.64 7.86 -6.82
C VAL A 456 16.65 8.95 -7.14
N LEU A 457 16.29 9.81 -6.19
CA LEU A 457 15.22 10.77 -6.41
C LEU A 457 15.56 11.76 -7.53
N ILE A 458 16.68 12.48 -7.42
CA ILE A 458 17.13 13.39 -8.47
C ILE A 458 17.63 12.64 -9.69
N GLY A 459 18.48 11.64 -9.50
CA GLY A 459 19.13 10.92 -10.58
C GLY A 459 18.18 10.19 -11.52
N LYS A 460 17.11 9.63 -10.98
CA LYS A 460 16.04 8.97 -11.74
C LYS A 460 14.81 9.83 -11.97
N ARG A 461 14.87 11.12 -11.57
CA ARG A 461 13.86 12.14 -11.87
C ARG A 461 12.48 11.86 -11.26
N TYR A 462 12.46 11.47 -9.97
CA TYR A 462 11.23 11.37 -9.22
C TYR A 462 10.74 12.76 -8.77
N PRO A 463 9.41 13.00 -8.74
CA PRO A 463 8.85 14.20 -8.14
C PRO A 463 8.94 14.14 -6.60
N HIS A 464 8.49 15.21 -5.96
CA HIS A 464 8.62 15.39 -4.51
C HIS A 464 7.62 14.56 -3.68
N HIS A 465 6.49 14.13 -4.24
CA HIS A 465 5.52 13.29 -3.54
C HIS A 465 6.01 11.86 -3.33
N GLY A 466 5.75 11.32 -2.15
CA GLY A 466 5.93 9.92 -1.83
C GLY A 466 4.87 9.43 -0.86
N ALA A 467 4.50 8.15 -0.96
CA ALA A 467 3.60 7.51 -0.02
C ALA A 467 4.36 7.03 1.22
N VAL A 468 3.76 7.18 2.38
CA VAL A 468 4.30 6.73 3.67
C VAL A 468 3.38 5.68 4.26
N ALA A 469 3.84 4.45 4.31
CA ALA A 469 3.24 3.36 5.07
C ALA A 469 3.90 3.30 6.46
N PHE A 470 3.10 3.17 7.50
CA PHE A 470 3.59 3.09 8.87
C PHE A 470 4.02 1.65 9.18
N GLY A 471 5.26 1.47 9.60
CA GLY A 471 5.95 0.19 9.75
C GLY A 471 6.97 -0.08 8.64
N HIS A 472 7.76 -1.16 8.80
CA HIS A 472 8.71 -1.63 7.80
C HIS A 472 8.05 -2.67 6.89
N HIS A 473 7.79 -2.31 5.66
CA HIS A 473 7.08 -3.10 4.65
C HIS A 473 7.85 -3.18 3.33
N GLY A 474 9.10 -2.74 3.32
CA GLY A 474 9.90 -2.59 2.11
C GLY A 474 10.07 -3.90 1.34
N LYS A 475 10.24 -5.04 2.03
CA LYS A 475 10.34 -6.35 1.37
C LYS A 475 9.07 -6.71 0.60
N ALA A 476 7.90 -6.57 1.22
CA ALA A 476 6.63 -6.89 0.56
C ALA A 476 6.39 -5.99 -0.66
N LEU A 477 6.67 -4.69 -0.54
CA LEU A 477 6.58 -3.75 -1.66
C LEU A 477 7.56 -4.10 -2.79
N PHE A 478 8.80 -4.46 -2.44
CA PHE A 478 9.80 -4.88 -3.41
C PHE A 478 9.32 -6.11 -4.20
N ASP A 479 8.80 -7.12 -3.52
CA ASP A 479 8.28 -8.34 -4.13
C ASP A 479 7.06 -8.06 -5.03
N ILE A 480 6.14 -7.16 -4.60
CA ILE A 480 5.01 -6.71 -5.43
C ILE A 480 5.51 -6.05 -6.72
N PHE A 481 6.43 -5.10 -6.61
CA PHE A 481 6.97 -4.40 -7.77
C PHE A 481 7.74 -5.35 -8.69
N ALA A 482 8.41 -6.35 -8.13
CA ALA A 482 9.05 -7.42 -8.87
C ALA A 482 8.06 -8.22 -9.73
N ILE A 483 6.97 -8.68 -9.14
CA ILE A 483 5.91 -9.43 -9.84
C ILE A 483 5.27 -8.58 -10.95
N LEU A 484 5.10 -7.28 -10.70
CA LEU A 484 4.56 -6.33 -11.67
C LEU A 484 5.54 -5.96 -12.78
N GLY A 485 6.81 -6.36 -12.68
CA GLY A 485 7.84 -6.04 -13.65
C GLY A 485 8.35 -4.61 -13.55
N VAL A 486 8.23 -3.98 -12.40
CA VAL A 486 8.65 -2.59 -12.14
C VAL A 486 10.12 -2.53 -11.73
N GLN A 487 10.88 -1.64 -12.34
CA GLN A 487 12.25 -1.37 -11.89
C GLN A 487 12.24 -0.65 -10.54
N THR A 488 12.83 -1.27 -9.52
CA THR A 488 12.77 -0.75 -8.15
C THR A 488 14.15 -0.37 -7.63
N SER A 489 14.26 0.81 -7.04
CA SER A 489 15.41 1.24 -6.25
C SER A 489 15.07 1.10 -4.78
N TYR A 490 15.65 0.08 -4.12
CA TYR A 490 15.44 -0.14 -2.70
C TYR A 490 16.66 0.37 -1.91
N ASN A 491 16.46 1.39 -1.06
CA ASN A 491 17.53 1.95 -0.23
C ASN A 491 17.81 1.02 0.95
N GLN A 492 18.89 0.27 0.85
CA GLN A 492 19.35 -0.64 1.89
C GLN A 492 20.57 -0.09 2.61
N PRO A 493 20.70 -0.28 3.93
CA PRO A 493 21.91 0.07 4.67
C PRO A 493 23.13 -0.62 4.11
N LYS A 494 24.32 0.02 4.24
CA LYS A 494 25.59 -0.58 3.84
C LYS A 494 25.80 -1.93 4.53
N GLY A 495 26.24 -2.92 3.74
CA GLY A 495 26.57 -4.26 4.23
C GLY A 495 25.39 -5.24 4.21
N VAL A 496 24.18 -4.81 3.93
CA VAL A 496 23.06 -5.72 3.65
C VAL A 496 23.10 -6.07 2.16
N LEU A 497 23.35 -7.34 1.86
CA LEU A 497 23.22 -7.87 0.51
C LEU A 497 21.74 -8.03 0.18
N TYR A 498 21.15 -6.95 -0.29
CA TYR A 498 19.81 -6.99 -0.83
C TYR A 498 19.90 -6.65 -2.33
N PRO A 499 19.18 -7.35 -3.20
CA PRO A 499 19.22 -7.01 -4.61
C PRO A 499 18.70 -5.59 -4.79
N THR A 500 19.58 -4.69 -5.21
CA THR A 500 19.23 -3.32 -5.62
C THR A 500 18.54 -3.31 -6.98
N GLU A 501 18.53 -4.46 -7.65
CA GLU A 501 17.83 -4.71 -8.91
C GLU A 501 16.76 -5.75 -8.67
N ASN A 502 15.65 -5.60 -9.35
CA ASN A 502 14.56 -6.56 -9.28
C ASN A 502 14.99 -7.88 -9.95
N PRO A 503 15.12 -9.00 -9.23
CA PRO A 503 15.60 -10.26 -9.80
C PRO A 503 14.58 -10.90 -10.77
N PHE A 504 13.32 -10.44 -10.76
CA PHE A 504 12.23 -10.98 -11.57
C PHE A 504 11.96 -10.16 -12.85
N VAL A 505 12.63 -9.02 -13.03
CA VAL A 505 12.56 -8.22 -14.25
C VAL A 505 13.82 -8.47 -15.08
N LYS A 506 13.64 -8.97 -16.26
CA LYS A 506 14.70 -9.10 -17.27
C LYS A 506 14.49 -8.09 -18.37
#